data_a8d2b3034977c83c445fdb2e91ae986f
#
_entry.id   a8d2b3034977c83c445fdb2e91ae986f
#
_cell.length_a   1.000
_cell.length_b   1.000
_cell.length_c   1.000
_cell.angle_alpha   90.00
_cell.angle_beta   90.00
_cell.angle_gamma   90.00
#
_symmetry.space_group_name_H-M   'P 1'
#
loop_
_entity.id
_entity.type
_entity.pdbx_description
1 polymer ?
#
loop_
_entity_poly.entity_id
_entity_poly.type
_entity_poly.pdbx_seq_one_letter_code
_entity_poly.pdbx_strand_id
1 'polypeptide(L)'
;FSPYADADQITTATEPLEQLLQAKLLEKGYDVKDIDMTVGTSYTAVGEALSAGSADIGFISGGNYVLFSDDCDVLLTALRYAINKDSENPADWNDGTIEENTKDMSTYYRCIILAGPSEKGQELQAKVNAGEELTWDDLNSATWSVLSPTSASGYIYPCLWLQDHYGKGISDLEHVVQSDSHTTSVARLAAGQVDVMVSFGHIR
;
A
#
# COMPACT_ATOMS: atom_id res chain seq x y z
N PHE A 1 -1.85 9.13 11.00
CA PHE A 1 -1.99 8.34 9.77
C PHE A 1 -0.67 7.70 9.36
N SER A 2 -0.70 6.44 8.89
CA SER A 2 0.46 5.85 8.21
C SER A 2 0.75 6.55 6.88
N PRO A 3 2.02 6.68 6.47
CA PRO A 3 2.41 7.41 5.25
C PRO A 3 2.23 6.53 3.99
N TYR A 4 0.98 6.22 3.63
CA TYR A 4 0.67 5.45 2.41
C TYR A 4 0.82 6.28 1.12
N ALA A 5 0.77 7.62 1.23
CA ALA A 5 1.01 8.62 0.19
C ALA A 5 1.86 9.75 0.77
N ASP A 6 2.14 10.77 -0.02
CA ASP A 6 2.86 11.95 0.46
C ASP A 6 2.10 12.63 1.61
N ALA A 7 2.84 13.09 2.63
CA ALA A 7 2.26 13.65 3.85
C ALA A 7 1.30 14.82 3.58
N ASP A 8 1.65 15.71 2.66
CA ASP A 8 0.80 16.84 2.26
C ASP A 8 -0.51 16.39 1.60
N GLN A 9 -0.48 15.32 0.82
CA GLN A 9 -1.68 14.73 0.20
C GLN A 9 -2.60 14.12 1.26
N ILE A 10 -2.04 13.38 2.22
CA ILE A 10 -2.81 12.79 3.32
C ILE A 10 -3.43 13.91 4.17
N THR A 11 -2.63 14.90 4.58
CA THR A 11 -3.08 16.02 5.40
C THR A 11 -4.24 16.77 4.71
N THR A 12 -4.08 17.14 3.45
CA THR A 12 -5.13 17.84 2.68
C THR A 12 -6.41 16.98 2.56
N ALA A 13 -6.27 15.68 2.28
CA ALA A 13 -7.42 14.79 2.12
C ALA A 13 -8.16 14.53 3.44
N THR A 14 -7.48 14.62 4.58
CA THR A 14 -8.04 14.34 5.91
C THR A 14 -8.50 15.59 6.68
N GLU A 15 -8.16 16.81 6.22
CA GLU A 15 -8.58 18.07 6.84
C GLU A 15 -10.09 18.12 7.18
N PRO A 16 -11.03 17.67 6.32
CA PRO A 16 -12.45 17.67 6.67
C PRO A 16 -12.82 16.70 7.80
N LEU A 17 -11.98 15.71 8.10
CA LEU A 17 -12.24 14.69 9.12
C LEU A 17 -12.21 15.29 10.52
N GLU A 18 -11.35 16.26 10.78
CA GLU A 18 -11.26 16.96 12.08
C GLU A 18 -12.61 17.53 12.48
N GLN A 19 -13.19 18.36 11.63
CA GLN A 19 -14.49 19.00 11.90
C GLN A 19 -15.62 17.98 12.00
N LEU A 20 -15.59 16.93 11.17
CA LEU A 20 -16.56 15.84 11.21
C LEU A 20 -16.50 15.09 12.54
N LEU A 21 -15.31 14.77 13.02
CA LEU A 21 -15.10 14.06 14.30
C LEU A 21 -15.55 14.93 15.47
N GLN A 22 -15.16 16.22 15.51
CA GLN A 22 -15.60 17.14 16.54
C GLN A 22 -17.14 17.23 16.61
N ALA A 23 -17.81 17.41 15.47
CA ALA A 23 -19.26 17.48 15.40
C ALA A 23 -19.92 16.17 15.88
N LYS A 24 -19.39 15.01 15.45
CA LYS A 24 -19.93 13.70 15.84
C LYS A 24 -19.70 13.36 17.30
N LEU A 25 -18.58 13.73 17.86
CA LEU A 25 -18.28 13.55 19.28
C LEU A 25 -19.19 14.44 20.13
N LEU A 26 -19.41 15.70 19.71
CA LEU A 26 -20.32 16.61 20.39
C LEU A 26 -21.78 16.09 20.39
N GLU A 27 -22.27 15.54 19.27
CA GLU A 27 -23.58 14.86 19.20
C GLU A 27 -23.71 13.71 20.22
N LYS A 28 -22.58 13.09 20.59
CA LYS A 28 -22.52 12.01 21.59
C LYS A 28 -22.29 12.50 23.01
N GLY A 29 -22.19 13.81 23.21
CA GLY A 29 -21.96 14.44 24.53
C GLY A 29 -20.50 14.62 24.92
N TYR A 30 -19.56 14.41 23.99
CA TYR A 30 -18.13 14.64 24.19
C TYR A 30 -17.71 15.97 23.56
N ASP A 31 -17.38 16.97 24.41
CA ASP A 31 -16.94 18.29 23.98
C ASP A 31 -15.42 18.30 23.77
N VAL A 32 -14.99 17.76 22.63
CA VAL A 32 -13.58 17.75 22.19
C VAL A 32 -13.23 19.09 21.57
N LYS A 33 -12.30 19.82 22.15
CA LYS A 33 -11.96 21.20 21.73
C LYS A 33 -11.03 21.24 20.52
N ASP A 34 -10.16 20.27 20.42
CA ASP A 34 -9.13 20.22 19.40
C ASP A 34 -8.84 18.77 18.98
N ILE A 35 -8.58 18.57 17.68
CA ILE A 35 -8.14 17.29 17.12
C ILE A 35 -6.90 17.56 16.27
N ASP A 36 -5.75 17.13 16.77
CA ASP A 36 -4.51 17.26 16.05
C ASP A 36 -4.30 16.04 15.13
N MET A 37 -4.21 16.27 13.84
CA MET A 37 -4.01 15.21 12.84
C MET A 37 -2.60 15.28 12.27
N THR A 38 -1.87 14.19 12.44
CA THR A 38 -0.49 14.07 11.98
C THR A 38 -0.30 12.87 11.06
N VAL A 39 0.69 12.94 10.19
CA VAL A 39 1.17 11.83 9.38
C VAL A 39 2.50 11.35 9.96
N GLY A 40 2.57 10.07 10.30
CA GLY A 40 3.80 9.49 10.84
C GLY A 40 4.92 9.44 9.79
N THR A 41 6.15 9.45 10.27
CA THR A 41 7.34 9.35 9.41
C THR A 41 7.55 7.96 8.81
N SER A 42 6.92 6.95 9.40
CA SER A 42 6.93 5.56 8.91
C SER A 42 5.67 4.82 9.38
N TYR A 43 5.41 3.65 8.80
CA TYR A 43 4.31 2.78 9.27
C TYR A 43 4.51 2.39 10.74
N THR A 44 5.72 2.01 11.13
CA THR A 44 6.03 1.60 12.50
C THR A 44 5.90 2.76 13.49
N ALA A 45 6.33 3.97 13.13
CA ALA A 45 6.24 5.14 14.00
C ALA A 45 4.80 5.45 14.46
N VAL A 46 3.79 5.16 13.63
CA VAL A 46 2.38 5.35 14.03
C VAL A 46 1.94 4.30 15.04
N GLY A 47 2.38 3.05 14.89
CA GLY A 47 2.13 2.00 15.90
C GLY A 47 2.81 2.32 17.22
N GLU A 48 4.06 2.79 17.20
CA GLU A 48 4.81 3.23 18.38
C GLU A 48 4.13 4.41 19.09
N ALA A 49 3.56 5.35 18.32
CA ALA A 49 2.82 6.48 18.88
C ALA A 49 1.55 6.05 19.63
N LEU A 50 0.84 5.04 19.11
CA LEU A 50 -0.31 4.43 19.78
C LEU A 50 0.12 3.70 21.05
N SER A 51 1.13 2.85 20.97
CA SER A 51 1.67 2.09 22.11
C SER A 51 2.17 3.01 23.22
N ALA A 52 2.83 4.11 22.86
CA ALA A 52 3.32 5.11 23.82
C ALA A 52 2.22 6.03 24.38
N GLY A 53 0.99 5.98 23.86
CA GLY A 53 -0.09 6.88 24.26
C GLY A 53 0.12 8.34 23.80
N SER A 54 0.99 8.58 22.82
CA SER A 54 1.17 9.91 22.21
C SER A 54 0.21 10.17 21.06
N ALA A 55 -0.51 9.17 20.62
CA ALA A 55 -1.65 9.25 19.71
C ALA A 55 -2.81 8.44 20.28
N ASP A 56 -4.02 9.01 20.29
CA ASP A 56 -5.23 8.34 20.78
C ASP A 56 -5.85 7.44 19.72
N ILE A 57 -5.77 7.83 18.42
CA ILE A 57 -6.35 7.10 17.29
C ILE A 57 -5.32 7.02 16.16
N GLY A 58 -5.14 5.82 15.62
CA GLY A 58 -4.24 5.57 14.50
C GLY A 58 -4.94 4.93 13.30
N PHE A 59 -4.65 5.46 12.10
CA PHE A 59 -5.03 4.82 10.83
C PHE A 59 -3.83 4.03 10.33
N ILE A 60 -3.82 2.73 10.62
CA ILE A 60 -2.68 1.83 10.40
C ILE A 60 -3.07 0.65 9.52
N SER A 61 -2.08 0.00 8.92
CA SER A 61 -2.28 -1.27 8.20
C SER A 61 -2.53 -2.43 9.16
N GLY A 62 -3.19 -3.49 8.67
CA GLY A 62 -3.36 -4.71 9.47
C GLY A 62 -2.03 -5.32 9.91
N GLY A 63 -0.99 -5.28 9.06
CA GLY A 63 0.35 -5.75 9.44
C GLY A 63 1.00 -4.94 10.55
N ASN A 64 0.77 -3.62 10.56
CA ASN A 64 1.24 -2.78 11.67
C ASN A 64 0.45 -3.05 12.96
N TYR A 65 -0.89 -3.21 12.83
CA TYR A 65 -1.73 -3.56 13.98
C TYR A 65 -1.25 -4.85 14.68
N VAL A 66 -0.89 -5.89 13.92
CA VAL A 66 -0.43 -7.16 14.50
C VAL A 66 0.80 -6.98 15.40
N LEU A 67 1.70 -6.04 15.08
CA LEU A 67 2.89 -5.76 15.90
C LEU A 67 2.57 -5.03 17.20
N PHE A 68 1.45 -4.30 17.26
CA PHE A 68 1.05 -3.47 18.40
C PHE A 68 -0.32 -3.88 18.97
N SER A 69 -0.75 -5.13 18.69
CA SER A 69 -2.07 -5.64 19.11
C SER A 69 -2.25 -5.75 20.63
N ASP A 70 -1.17 -5.78 21.38
CA ASP A 70 -1.22 -5.79 22.85
C ASP A 70 -1.47 -4.39 23.45
N ASP A 71 -1.25 -3.34 22.66
CA ASP A 71 -1.30 -1.95 23.10
C ASP A 71 -2.49 -1.17 22.51
N CYS A 72 -3.20 -1.71 21.52
CA CYS A 72 -4.31 -1.01 20.89
C CYS A 72 -5.41 -1.96 20.39
N ASP A 73 -6.64 -1.44 20.36
CA ASP A 73 -7.83 -2.14 19.89
C ASP A 73 -8.30 -1.64 18.51
N VAL A 74 -8.88 -2.53 17.71
CA VAL A 74 -9.53 -2.14 16.45
C VAL A 74 -10.88 -1.49 16.75
N LEU A 75 -11.03 -0.22 16.40
CA LEU A 75 -12.30 0.51 16.52
C LEU A 75 -13.14 0.39 15.25
N LEU A 76 -12.55 0.56 14.09
CA LEU A 76 -13.21 0.60 12.79
C LEU A 76 -12.30 0.00 11.72
N THR A 77 -12.91 -0.48 10.65
CA THR A 77 -12.21 -0.84 9.41
C THR A 77 -12.68 0.06 8.27
N ALA A 78 -11.75 0.54 7.45
CA ALA A 78 -12.10 1.40 6.33
C ALA A 78 -12.68 0.59 5.17
N LEU A 79 -13.78 1.07 4.61
CA LEU A 79 -14.25 0.69 3.28
C LEU A 79 -13.64 1.62 2.25
N ARG A 80 -13.50 1.13 1.03
CA ARG A 80 -13.09 1.93 -0.11
C ARG A 80 -13.99 1.65 -1.30
N TYR A 81 -14.01 2.55 -2.27
CA TYR A 81 -14.66 2.24 -3.53
C TYR A 81 -13.94 1.08 -4.21
N ALA A 82 -14.72 0.12 -4.73
CA ALA A 82 -14.18 -0.88 -5.64
C ALA A 82 -13.72 -0.20 -6.94
N ILE A 83 -12.80 -0.84 -7.64
CA ILE A 83 -12.43 -0.42 -9.00
C ILE A 83 -13.13 -1.30 -10.03
N ASN A 84 -13.25 -0.79 -11.25
CA ASN A 84 -13.88 -1.48 -12.38
C ASN A 84 -13.11 -2.74 -12.83
N LYS A 85 -11.96 -3.03 -12.24
CA LYS A 85 -11.09 -4.14 -12.59
C LYS A 85 -10.77 -4.99 -11.35
N ASP A 86 -11.11 -6.28 -11.40
CA ASP A 86 -10.87 -7.25 -10.33
C ASP A 86 -10.55 -8.62 -10.93
N SER A 87 -9.33 -8.80 -11.44
CA SER A 87 -8.87 -10.04 -12.04
C SER A 87 -7.67 -10.62 -11.30
N GLU A 88 -7.58 -11.94 -11.25
CA GLU A 88 -6.41 -12.68 -10.78
C GLU A 88 -5.37 -12.90 -11.88
N ASN A 89 -5.77 -12.75 -13.15
CA ASN A 89 -4.86 -12.83 -14.26
C ASN A 89 -4.18 -11.48 -14.51
N PRO A 90 -2.84 -11.37 -14.38
CA PRO A 90 -2.14 -10.11 -14.57
C PRO A 90 -2.26 -9.54 -15.98
N ALA A 91 -2.46 -10.36 -17.01
CA ALA A 91 -2.63 -9.89 -18.39
C ALA A 91 -3.91 -9.04 -18.57
N ASP A 92 -4.96 -9.31 -17.79
CA ASP A 92 -6.22 -8.56 -17.87
C ASP A 92 -6.06 -7.10 -17.40
N TRP A 93 -5.01 -6.81 -16.63
CA TRP A 93 -4.67 -5.45 -16.21
C TRP A 93 -3.94 -4.64 -17.29
N ASN A 94 -3.52 -5.30 -18.37
CA ASN A 94 -2.73 -4.72 -19.46
C ASN A 94 -3.55 -4.47 -20.73
N ASP A 95 -4.88 -4.42 -20.63
CA ASP A 95 -5.80 -4.22 -21.77
C ASP A 95 -5.89 -2.76 -22.27
N GLY A 96 -5.16 -1.84 -21.63
CA GLY A 96 -5.14 -0.41 -21.96
C GLY A 96 -6.31 0.40 -21.40
N THR A 97 -7.23 -0.22 -20.65
CA THR A 97 -8.31 0.51 -19.99
C THR A 97 -7.78 1.16 -18.68
N ILE A 98 -8.34 2.32 -18.35
CA ILE A 98 -8.02 3.04 -17.11
C ILE A 98 -8.84 2.42 -15.97
N GLU A 99 -8.21 2.21 -14.82
CA GLU A 99 -8.90 1.83 -13.61
C GLU A 99 -9.67 3.04 -13.05
N GLU A 100 -10.96 2.84 -12.79
CA GLU A 100 -11.84 3.85 -12.25
C GLU A 100 -12.57 3.32 -11.01
N ASN A 101 -12.78 4.18 -10.04
CA ASN A 101 -13.63 3.85 -8.90
C ASN A 101 -15.06 3.60 -9.35
N THR A 102 -15.64 2.51 -8.89
CA THR A 102 -17.07 2.24 -9.05
C THR A 102 -17.88 2.94 -7.94
N LYS A 103 -19.21 2.77 -7.95
CA LYS A 103 -20.08 3.25 -6.85
C LYS A 103 -20.20 2.24 -5.71
N ASP A 104 -19.69 1.03 -5.91
CA ASP A 104 -19.78 -0.04 -4.92
C ASP A 104 -18.65 0.10 -3.89
N MET A 105 -18.97 -0.21 -2.64
CA MET A 105 -17.99 -0.25 -1.56
C MET A 105 -17.38 -1.64 -1.47
N SER A 106 -16.07 -1.69 -1.24
CA SER A 106 -15.33 -2.94 -1.07
C SER A 106 -14.62 -3.00 0.29
N THR A 107 -14.55 -4.20 0.85
CA THR A 107 -13.77 -4.52 2.07
C THR A 107 -12.37 -5.02 1.77
N TYR A 108 -12.02 -5.17 0.50
CA TYR A 108 -10.71 -5.65 0.05
C TYR A 108 -10.19 -4.84 -1.15
N TYR A 109 -8.96 -5.04 -1.48
CA TYR A 109 -8.31 -4.55 -2.70
C TYR A 109 -7.26 -5.56 -3.18
N ARG A 110 -6.95 -5.53 -4.46
CA ARG A 110 -5.86 -6.35 -5.02
C ARG A 110 -4.51 -5.73 -4.71
N CYS A 111 -3.57 -6.54 -4.27
CA CYS A 111 -2.15 -6.23 -4.37
C CYS A 111 -1.70 -6.49 -5.81
N ILE A 112 -0.87 -5.62 -6.35
CA ILE A 112 -0.31 -5.77 -7.70
C ILE A 112 1.20 -5.62 -7.69
N ILE A 113 1.85 -6.35 -8.60
CA ILE A 113 3.26 -6.23 -8.92
C ILE A 113 3.32 -5.59 -10.30
N LEU A 114 3.97 -4.44 -10.42
CA LEU A 114 4.04 -3.64 -11.64
C LEU A 114 5.45 -3.64 -12.21
N ALA A 115 5.58 -3.90 -13.51
CA ALA A 115 6.82 -3.73 -14.25
C ALA A 115 6.87 -2.34 -14.91
N GLY A 116 8.03 -1.69 -14.83
CA GLY A 116 8.27 -0.34 -15.34
C GLY A 116 8.76 -0.27 -16.79
N PRO A 117 9.07 0.95 -17.26
CA PRO A 117 9.54 1.18 -18.62
C PRO A 117 11.02 0.84 -18.86
N SER A 118 11.76 0.37 -17.86
CA SER A 118 13.14 -0.10 -18.03
C SER A 118 13.21 -1.29 -18.98
N GLU A 119 14.39 -1.60 -19.51
CA GLU A 119 14.59 -2.75 -20.39
C GLU A 119 14.15 -4.06 -19.72
N LYS A 120 14.55 -4.26 -18.46
CA LYS A 120 14.14 -5.45 -17.67
C LYS A 120 12.64 -5.45 -17.39
N GLY A 121 12.06 -4.31 -17.04
CA GLY A 121 10.61 -4.19 -16.83
C GLY A 121 9.80 -4.52 -18.09
N GLN A 122 10.24 -4.08 -19.28
CA GLN A 122 9.62 -4.42 -20.56
C GLN A 122 9.75 -5.91 -20.90
N GLU A 123 10.89 -6.54 -20.59
CA GLU A 123 11.07 -7.99 -20.73
C GLU A 123 10.04 -8.76 -19.89
N LEU A 124 9.90 -8.42 -18.61
CA LEU A 124 8.93 -9.05 -17.71
C LEU A 124 7.49 -8.85 -18.21
N GLN A 125 7.15 -7.63 -18.62
CA GLN A 125 5.84 -7.31 -19.19
C GLN A 125 5.54 -8.14 -20.43
N ALA A 126 6.52 -8.30 -21.33
CA ALA A 126 6.34 -9.08 -22.55
C ALA A 126 6.02 -10.56 -22.26
N LYS A 127 6.71 -11.17 -21.29
CA LYS A 127 6.44 -12.55 -20.86
C LYS A 127 5.03 -12.68 -20.28
N VAL A 128 4.63 -11.80 -19.37
CA VAL A 128 3.29 -11.81 -18.76
C VAL A 128 2.20 -11.67 -19.84
N ASN A 129 2.36 -10.74 -20.78
CA ASN A 129 1.38 -10.53 -21.85
C ASN A 129 1.33 -11.69 -22.85
N ALA A 130 2.41 -12.46 -22.99
CA ALA A 130 2.44 -13.69 -23.77
C ALA A 130 1.83 -14.89 -23.04
N GLY A 131 1.47 -14.76 -21.76
CA GLY A 131 1.00 -15.85 -20.91
C GLY A 131 2.10 -16.79 -20.47
N GLU A 132 3.35 -16.33 -20.49
CA GLU A 132 4.50 -17.09 -20.02
C GLU A 132 4.63 -16.93 -18.50
N GLU A 133 5.01 -18.02 -17.83
CA GLU A 133 5.32 -17.98 -16.40
C GLU A 133 6.69 -17.29 -16.17
N LEU A 134 6.73 -16.38 -15.19
CA LEU A 134 7.98 -15.78 -14.75
C LEU A 134 8.75 -16.78 -13.89
N THR A 135 10.05 -16.89 -14.13
CA THR A 135 10.95 -17.68 -13.28
C THR A 135 11.46 -16.86 -12.11
N TRP A 136 12.00 -17.52 -11.09
CA TRP A 136 12.70 -16.80 -10.02
C TRP A 136 13.85 -15.94 -10.55
N ASP A 137 14.62 -16.43 -11.51
CA ASP A 137 15.75 -15.67 -12.09
C ASP A 137 15.29 -14.43 -12.84
N ASP A 138 14.12 -14.46 -13.49
CA ASP A 138 13.50 -13.29 -14.09
C ASP A 138 13.24 -12.19 -13.06
N LEU A 139 12.69 -12.59 -11.91
CA LEU A 139 12.33 -11.67 -10.84
C LEU A 139 13.54 -11.23 -10.01
N ASN A 140 14.47 -12.15 -9.72
CA ASN A 140 15.65 -11.89 -8.92
C ASN A 140 16.66 -10.95 -9.60
N SER A 141 16.71 -10.99 -10.94
CA SER A 141 17.58 -10.09 -11.71
C SER A 141 17.01 -8.67 -11.88
N ALA A 142 15.77 -8.44 -11.48
CA ALA A 142 15.13 -7.13 -11.53
C ALA A 142 15.37 -6.32 -10.24
N THR A 143 15.43 -5.00 -10.36
CA THR A 143 15.47 -4.08 -9.21
C THR A 143 14.06 -3.79 -8.73
N TRP A 144 13.77 -4.12 -7.48
CA TRP A 144 12.44 -3.99 -6.87
C TRP A 144 12.34 -2.75 -5.98
N SER A 145 11.24 -2.00 -6.09
CA SER A 145 10.83 -1.02 -5.09
C SER A 145 9.74 -1.61 -4.20
N VAL A 146 10.03 -1.68 -2.90
CA VAL A 146 9.11 -2.18 -1.87
C VAL A 146 8.93 -1.12 -0.79
N LEU A 147 7.93 -1.30 0.08
CA LEU A 147 7.70 -0.44 1.24
C LEU A 147 8.20 -1.09 2.54
N SER A 148 7.79 -0.51 3.66
CA SER A 148 8.03 -1.07 4.99
C SER A 148 7.51 -2.51 5.10
N PRO A 149 8.18 -3.40 5.86
CA PRO A 149 7.73 -4.78 6.10
C PRO A 149 6.33 -4.90 6.72
N THR A 150 5.78 -3.83 7.27
CA THR A 150 4.41 -3.77 7.82
C THR A 150 3.37 -3.30 6.81
N SER A 151 3.79 -2.91 5.60
CA SER A 151 2.87 -2.53 4.51
C SER A 151 2.25 -3.78 3.89
N ALA A 152 0.92 -3.88 3.89
CA ALA A 152 0.21 -5.03 3.34
C ALA A 152 0.55 -5.25 1.85
N SER A 153 0.19 -4.32 0.98
CA SER A 153 0.42 -4.44 -0.47
C SER A 153 1.83 -4.01 -0.91
N GLY A 154 2.54 -3.26 -0.06
CA GLY A 154 3.91 -2.82 -0.38
C GLY A 154 4.99 -3.81 0.03
N TYR A 155 4.63 -4.88 0.77
CA TYR A 155 5.60 -5.88 1.23
C TYR A 155 4.97 -7.25 1.53
N ILE A 156 3.98 -7.32 2.45
CA ILE A 156 3.52 -8.59 3.03
C ILE A 156 2.94 -9.51 1.94
N TYR A 157 1.95 -9.03 1.18
CA TYR A 157 1.30 -9.86 0.16
C TYR A 157 2.22 -10.21 -1.01
N PRO A 158 3.06 -9.31 -1.54
CA PRO A 158 4.08 -9.68 -2.52
C PRO A 158 5.06 -10.72 -2.01
N CYS A 159 5.49 -10.61 -0.73
CA CYS A 159 6.37 -11.60 -0.11
C CYS A 159 5.69 -12.97 -0.01
N LEU A 160 4.42 -13.03 0.40
CA LEU A 160 3.64 -14.27 0.45
C LEU A 160 3.47 -14.89 -0.94
N TRP A 161 3.20 -14.07 -1.96
CA TRP A 161 3.10 -14.54 -3.33
C TRP A 161 4.42 -15.15 -3.83
N LEU A 162 5.56 -14.49 -3.55
CA LEU A 162 6.88 -15.03 -3.89
C LEU A 162 7.16 -16.34 -3.15
N GLN A 163 6.77 -16.45 -1.87
CA GLN A 163 6.93 -17.67 -1.09
C GLN A 163 6.09 -18.83 -1.63
N ASP A 164 4.86 -18.56 -2.02
CA ASP A 164 3.94 -19.57 -2.56
C ASP A 164 4.42 -20.13 -3.90
N HIS A 165 4.93 -19.25 -4.78
CA HIS A 165 5.32 -19.63 -6.14
C HIS A 165 6.76 -20.15 -6.23
N TYR A 166 7.67 -19.62 -5.43
CA TYR A 166 9.12 -19.90 -5.56
C TYR A 166 9.78 -20.41 -4.28
N GLY A 167 9.04 -20.50 -3.17
CA GLY A 167 9.62 -20.86 -1.87
C GLY A 167 10.60 -19.82 -1.31
N LYS A 168 10.57 -18.58 -1.82
CA LYS A 168 11.48 -17.49 -1.50
C LYS A 168 10.68 -16.20 -1.24
N GLY A 169 11.26 -15.27 -0.47
CA GLY A 169 10.61 -14.01 -0.14
C GLY A 169 11.35 -12.79 -0.71
N ILE A 170 10.85 -11.60 -0.36
CA ILE A 170 11.48 -10.32 -0.76
C ILE A 170 12.92 -10.22 -0.23
N SER A 171 13.20 -10.79 0.94
CA SER A 171 14.56 -10.81 1.52
C SER A 171 15.57 -11.67 0.74
N ASP A 172 15.11 -12.52 -0.16
CA ASP A 172 15.95 -13.37 -1.01
C ASP A 172 16.25 -12.73 -2.37
N LEU A 173 15.62 -11.58 -2.68
CA LEU A 173 15.91 -10.81 -3.89
C LEU A 173 17.23 -10.06 -3.76
N GLU A 174 18.02 -10.06 -4.85
CA GLU A 174 19.36 -9.44 -4.88
C GLU A 174 19.31 -7.91 -4.91
N HIS A 175 18.26 -7.33 -5.53
CA HIS A 175 18.19 -5.89 -5.78
C HIS A 175 16.87 -5.32 -5.26
N VAL A 176 16.87 -4.86 -4.00
CA VAL A 176 15.69 -4.26 -3.35
C VAL A 176 15.99 -2.85 -2.89
N VAL A 177 15.11 -1.92 -3.21
CA VAL A 177 15.12 -0.53 -2.75
C VAL A 177 13.86 -0.28 -1.93
N GLN A 178 13.99 0.16 -0.70
CA GLN A 178 12.85 0.57 0.10
C GLN A 178 12.44 2.02 -0.26
N SER A 179 11.15 2.21 -0.49
CA SER A 179 10.52 3.51 -0.68
C SER A 179 9.68 3.87 0.54
N ASP A 180 9.57 5.17 0.83
CA ASP A 180 8.83 5.66 2.01
C ASP A 180 7.32 5.63 1.80
N SER A 181 6.86 5.75 0.54
CA SER A 181 5.43 5.72 0.18
C SER A 181 5.20 5.02 -1.16
N HIS A 182 3.95 4.64 -1.42
CA HIS A 182 3.54 4.12 -2.73
C HIS A 182 3.76 5.15 -3.84
N THR A 183 3.54 6.44 -3.57
CA THR A 183 3.75 7.53 -4.53
C THR A 183 5.22 7.64 -4.94
N THR A 184 6.13 7.57 -3.97
CA THR A 184 7.59 7.55 -4.24
C THR A 184 7.97 6.32 -5.07
N SER A 185 7.38 5.17 -4.78
CA SER A 185 7.62 3.93 -5.53
C SER A 185 7.17 4.07 -6.99
N VAL A 186 5.98 4.65 -7.24
CA VAL A 186 5.49 4.96 -8.60
C VAL A 186 6.43 5.90 -9.35
N ALA A 187 6.88 6.97 -8.69
CA ALA A 187 7.80 7.93 -9.30
C ALA A 187 9.13 7.26 -9.73
N ARG A 188 9.68 6.39 -8.89
CA ARG A 188 10.89 5.61 -9.22
C ARG A 188 10.66 4.67 -10.40
N LEU A 189 9.52 3.95 -10.41
CA LEU A 189 9.17 3.04 -11.50
C LEU A 189 9.02 3.81 -12.81
N ALA A 190 8.24 4.89 -12.82
CA ALA A 190 8.00 5.72 -14.01
C ALA A 190 9.29 6.35 -14.57
N ALA A 191 10.24 6.68 -13.70
CA ALA A 191 11.56 7.19 -14.08
C ALA A 191 12.54 6.09 -14.53
N GLY A 192 12.16 4.82 -14.50
CA GLY A 192 13.03 3.68 -14.83
C GLY A 192 14.19 3.48 -13.84
N GLN A 193 14.07 3.99 -12.62
CA GLN A 193 15.07 3.82 -11.56
C GLN A 193 14.98 2.43 -10.90
N VAL A 194 13.83 1.79 -11.02
CA VAL A 194 13.57 0.40 -10.62
C VAL A 194 12.80 -0.29 -11.74
N ASP A 195 12.93 -1.62 -11.82
CA ASP A 195 12.28 -2.42 -12.85
C ASP A 195 10.88 -2.85 -12.45
N VAL A 196 10.70 -3.10 -11.17
CA VAL A 196 9.47 -3.62 -10.55
C VAL A 196 9.12 -2.82 -9.32
N MET A 197 7.83 -2.61 -9.10
CA MET A 197 7.30 -2.11 -7.83
C MET A 197 6.09 -2.92 -7.37
N VAL A 198 5.78 -2.84 -6.08
CA VAL A 198 4.64 -3.49 -5.46
C VAL A 198 3.70 -2.45 -4.85
N SER A 199 2.38 -2.63 -5.05
CA SER A 199 1.39 -1.68 -4.57
C SER A 199 -0.02 -2.28 -4.56
N PHE A 200 -1.01 -1.44 -4.37
CA PHE A 200 -2.44 -1.76 -4.43
C PHE A 200 -3.04 -1.38 -5.79
N GLY A 201 -4.08 -2.09 -6.22
CA GLY A 201 -4.64 -1.95 -7.57
C GLY A 201 -5.08 -0.53 -7.94
N HIS A 202 -5.57 0.26 -7.00
CA HIS A 202 -6.00 1.65 -7.23
C HIS A 202 -4.86 2.64 -7.50
N ILE A 203 -3.61 2.19 -7.53
CA ILE A 203 -2.44 3.06 -7.78
C ILE A 203 -2.24 3.37 -9.28
N ARG A 204 -2.89 2.64 -10.16
CA ARG A 204 -2.78 2.79 -11.62
C ARG A 204 -3.63 3.93 -12.13
#